data_a1ed5cbf572624b8f4655e8f7a12e7d2
#
_entry.id   a1ed5cbf572624b8f4655e8f7a12e7d2
#
_cell.length_a   1.000
_cell.length_b   1.000
_cell.length_c   1.000
_cell.angle_alpha   90.00
_cell.angle_beta   90.00
_cell.angle_gamma   90.00
#
_symmetry.space_group_name_H-M   'P 1'
#
loop_
_entity.id
_entity.type
_entity.pdbx_description
1 polymer ?
#
loop_
_entity_poly.entity_id
_entity_poly.type
_entity_poly.pdbx_seq_one_letter_code
_entity_poly.pdbx_strand_id
1 'polypeptide(L)'
;LDGEIIKRHPDTIVIMTTNLNYIGCQQFNESVLSRMNVIQHRGELSQEQMIIRAIQKTNFQETELLEKMASIVQKIHAHLIREDMQGGVCGYREFENWIWSYMVSGNVVESVRDTVLSKAAFLEEDRKELMDTYVMPYFEVA
;
A
#
# COMPACT_ATOMS: atom_id res chain seq x y z
N LEU A 1 -19.80 15.71 32.86
CA LEU A 1 -18.58 14.98 33.19
C LEU A 1 -18.40 15.11 34.70
N ASP A 2 -18.59 14.03 35.44
CA ASP A 2 -18.76 14.01 36.90
C ASP A 2 -17.43 14.15 37.68
N GLY A 3 -16.36 14.57 37.04
CA GLY A 3 -15.07 14.81 37.71
C GLY A 3 -14.41 13.56 38.31
N GLU A 4 -14.86 12.37 37.92
CA GLU A 4 -14.26 11.12 38.37
C GLU A 4 -12.85 10.96 37.77
N ILE A 5 -11.86 10.77 38.64
CA ILE A 5 -10.48 10.53 38.23
C ILE A 5 -10.26 9.02 38.09
N ILE A 6 -10.17 8.54 36.86
CA ILE A 6 -9.83 7.16 36.57
C ILE A 6 -8.32 7.05 36.49
N LYS A 7 -7.71 6.28 37.39
CA LYS A 7 -6.25 6.00 37.34
C LYS A 7 -5.96 4.90 36.36
N ARG A 8 -4.98 5.14 35.48
CA ARG A 8 -4.46 4.13 34.58
C ARG A 8 -3.76 3.02 35.38
N HIS A 9 -3.99 1.76 34.98
CA HIS A 9 -3.24 0.64 35.52
C HIS A 9 -1.73 0.81 35.21
N PRO A 10 -0.81 0.48 36.15
CA PRO A 10 0.62 0.69 35.95
C PRO A 10 1.19 -0.08 34.74
N ASP A 11 0.63 -1.23 34.39
CA ASP A 11 1.06 -2.05 33.24
C ASP A 11 0.39 -1.68 31.92
N THR A 12 -0.35 -0.55 31.85
CA THR A 12 -1.01 -0.10 30.62
C THR A 12 0.04 0.39 29.62
N ILE A 13 0.02 -0.17 28.42
CA ILE A 13 0.78 0.30 27.27
C ILE A 13 -0.18 0.99 26.29
N VAL A 14 0.16 2.20 25.89
CA VAL A 14 -0.60 2.95 24.87
C VAL A 14 0.21 2.93 23.57
N ILE A 15 -0.39 2.43 22.50
CA ILE A 15 0.19 2.41 21.16
C ILE A 15 -0.65 3.28 20.25
N MET A 16 -0.01 4.21 19.56
CA MET A 16 -0.65 5.06 18.54
C MET A 16 0.02 4.80 17.19
N THR A 17 -0.81 4.74 16.15
CA THR A 17 -0.34 4.61 14.77
C THR A 17 -0.91 5.74 13.92
N THR A 18 -0.12 6.25 13.00
CA THR A 18 -0.55 7.30 12.08
C THR A 18 0.15 7.15 10.73
N ASN A 19 -0.45 7.71 9.68
CA ASN A 19 0.16 7.84 8.36
C ASN A 19 0.71 9.27 8.22
N LEU A 20 2.03 9.41 8.08
CA LEU A 20 2.69 10.71 8.08
C LEU A 20 2.37 11.58 6.85
N ASN A 21 2.06 10.95 5.71
CA ASN A 21 1.90 11.62 4.41
C ASN A 21 0.46 11.56 3.88
N TYR A 22 -0.53 11.31 4.73
CA TYR A 22 -1.91 11.22 4.29
C TYR A 22 -2.59 12.60 4.38
N ILE A 23 -3.22 13.03 3.29
CA ILE A 23 -4.02 14.26 3.26
C ILE A 23 -5.16 14.11 4.28
N GLY A 24 -5.17 14.95 5.30
CA GLY A 24 -6.12 14.89 6.41
C GLY A 24 -5.57 14.33 7.72
N CYS A 25 -4.36 13.74 7.73
CA CYS A 25 -3.65 13.45 8.97
C CYS A 25 -2.90 14.70 9.45
N GLN A 26 -3.32 15.25 10.58
CA GLN A 26 -2.55 16.30 11.24
C GLN A 26 -1.29 15.70 11.88
N GLN A 27 -0.20 16.41 11.78
CA GLN A 27 1.02 16.06 12.52
C GLN A 27 0.74 16.12 14.02
N PHE A 28 1.32 15.20 14.76
CA PHE A 28 1.29 15.28 16.22
C PHE A 28 1.97 16.58 16.66
N ASN A 29 1.33 17.30 17.58
CA ASN A 29 1.96 18.46 18.17
C ASN A 29 3.13 18.05 19.09
N GLU A 30 4.02 19.00 19.36
CA GLU A 30 5.20 18.76 20.20
C GLU A 30 4.86 18.19 21.57
N SER A 31 3.73 18.59 22.16
CA SER A 31 3.27 18.11 23.46
C SER A 31 2.95 16.61 23.45
N VAL A 32 2.41 16.08 22.34
CA VAL A 32 2.15 14.65 22.18
C VAL A 32 3.46 13.91 21.93
N LEU A 33 4.30 14.41 21.05
CA LEU A 33 5.60 13.78 20.71
C LEU A 33 6.50 13.68 21.93
N SER A 34 6.56 14.73 22.78
CA SER A 34 7.40 14.75 23.98
C SER A 34 6.99 13.73 25.06
N ARG A 35 5.74 13.25 24.99
CA ARG A 35 5.22 12.22 25.90
C ARG A 35 5.38 10.79 25.39
N MET A 36 5.84 10.62 24.16
CA MET A 36 6.13 9.30 23.58
C MET A 36 7.46 8.76 24.11
N ASN A 37 7.46 7.56 24.65
CA ASN A 37 8.68 6.89 25.09
C ASN A 37 9.48 6.35 23.90
N VAL A 38 8.78 5.85 22.88
CA VAL A 38 9.38 5.27 21.67
C VAL A 38 8.59 5.72 20.45
N ILE A 39 9.29 6.21 19.43
CA ILE A 39 8.73 6.52 18.11
C ILE A 39 9.43 5.66 17.08
N GLN A 40 8.68 4.91 16.31
CA GLN A 40 9.19 4.11 15.20
C GLN A 40 8.62 4.61 13.88
N HIS A 41 9.51 5.00 12.98
CA HIS A 41 9.14 5.27 11.59
C HIS A 41 9.23 3.97 10.80
N ARG A 42 8.13 3.61 10.13
CA ARG A 42 8.09 2.48 9.21
C ARG A 42 8.09 3.03 7.79
N GLY A 43 9.12 2.68 7.04
CA GLY A 43 9.18 2.93 5.60
C GLY A 43 8.28 1.97 4.81
N GLU A 44 8.26 2.17 3.51
CA GLU A 44 7.59 1.26 2.60
C GLU A 44 8.28 -0.10 2.57
N LEU A 45 7.51 -1.14 2.25
CA LEU A 45 8.06 -2.48 2.10
C LEU A 45 8.92 -2.55 0.83
N SER A 46 10.08 -3.19 0.95
CA SER A 46 10.85 -3.58 -0.23
C SER A 46 10.07 -4.61 -1.06
N GLN A 47 10.46 -4.77 -2.33
CA GLN A 47 9.86 -5.78 -3.21
C GLN A 47 9.91 -7.19 -2.58
N GLU A 48 11.05 -7.57 -2.02
CA GLU A 48 11.24 -8.85 -1.35
C GLU A 48 10.30 -9.00 -0.14
N GLN A 49 10.19 -7.98 0.70
CA GLN A 49 9.28 -7.98 1.85
C GLN A 49 7.81 -8.09 1.43
N MET A 50 7.42 -7.42 0.34
CA MET A 50 6.08 -7.52 -0.23
C MET A 50 5.78 -8.96 -0.65
N ILE A 51 6.69 -9.61 -1.35
CA ILE A 51 6.54 -10.99 -1.85
C ILE A 51 6.45 -11.97 -0.68
N ILE A 52 7.38 -11.91 0.27
CA ILE A 52 7.37 -12.80 1.46
C ILE A 52 6.04 -12.68 2.20
N ARG A 53 5.61 -11.45 2.45
CA ARG A 53 4.35 -11.19 3.16
C ARG A 53 3.13 -11.69 2.38
N ALA A 54 3.13 -11.52 1.06
CA ALA A 54 2.04 -11.99 0.20
C ALA A 54 1.95 -13.51 0.20
N ILE A 55 3.08 -14.22 0.07
CA ILE A 55 3.11 -15.69 0.15
C ILE A 55 2.54 -16.18 1.49
N GLN A 56 2.94 -15.56 2.59
CA GLN A 56 2.45 -15.93 3.92
C GLN A 56 0.93 -15.73 4.06
N LYS A 57 0.37 -14.70 3.43
CA LYS A 57 -1.06 -14.37 3.53
C LYS A 57 -1.94 -15.11 2.56
N THR A 58 -1.50 -15.25 1.31
CA THR A 58 -2.32 -15.78 0.22
C THR A 58 -2.03 -17.24 -0.08
N ASN A 59 -0.91 -17.76 0.37
CA ASN A 59 -0.36 -19.07 -0.01
C ASN A 59 -0.12 -19.22 -1.53
N PHE A 60 -0.06 -18.12 -2.26
CA PHE A 60 0.26 -18.10 -3.68
C PHE A 60 1.78 -18.13 -3.85
N GLN A 61 2.31 -19.07 -4.66
CA GLN A 61 3.73 -19.40 -4.68
C GLN A 61 4.39 -19.25 -6.05
N GLU A 62 3.72 -18.69 -7.03
CA GLU A 62 4.32 -18.40 -8.35
C GLU A 62 5.29 -17.22 -8.25
N THR A 63 6.52 -17.49 -7.83
CA THR A 63 7.50 -16.45 -7.49
C THR A 63 7.80 -15.51 -8.64
N GLU A 64 7.97 -16.03 -9.87
CA GLU A 64 8.24 -15.21 -11.04
C GLU A 64 7.11 -14.21 -11.32
N LEU A 65 5.86 -14.65 -11.17
CA LEU A 65 4.70 -13.77 -11.34
C LEU A 65 4.63 -12.74 -10.21
N LEU A 66 4.88 -13.14 -8.96
CA LEU A 66 4.92 -12.24 -7.82
C LEU A 66 5.99 -11.15 -7.96
N GLU A 67 7.16 -11.50 -8.50
CA GLU A 67 8.22 -10.53 -8.78
C GLU A 67 7.80 -9.49 -9.82
N LYS A 68 7.17 -9.92 -10.91
CA LYS A 68 6.61 -9.01 -11.93
C LYS A 68 5.55 -8.09 -11.32
N MET A 69 4.58 -8.65 -10.61
CA MET A 69 3.49 -7.90 -9.98
C MET A 69 4.02 -6.89 -8.96
N ALA A 70 4.94 -7.28 -8.08
CA ALA A 70 5.55 -6.40 -7.08
C ALA A 70 6.36 -5.27 -7.73
N SER A 71 7.13 -5.57 -8.78
CA SER A 71 7.86 -4.57 -9.56
C SER A 71 6.93 -3.54 -10.20
N ILE A 72 5.82 -3.98 -10.77
CA ILE A 72 4.81 -3.10 -11.37
C ILE A 72 4.21 -2.17 -10.32
N VAL A 73 3.77 -2.70 -9.18
CA VAL A 73 3.20 -1.91 -8.09
C VAL A 73 4.18 -0.84 -7.60
N GLN A 74 5.45 -1.18 -7.42
CA GLN A 74 6.46 -0.20 -7.00
C GLN A 74 6.71 0.88 -8.05
N LYS A 75 6.73 0.51 -9.34
CA LYS A 75 6.88 1.50 -10.42
C LYS A 75 5.69 2.45 -10.53
N ILE A 76 4.46 1.93 -10.40
CA ILE A 76 3.26 2.76 -10.37
C ILE A 76 3.30 3.68 -9.15
N HIS A 77 3.64 3.17 -7.97
CA HIS A 77 3.78 3.99 -6.76
C HIS A 77 4.78 5.14 -6.95
N ALA A 78 5.96 4.85 -7.50
CA ALA A 78 6.97 5.85 -7.79
C ALA A 78 6.48 6.89 -8.84
N HIS A 79 5.69 6.46 -9.82
CA HIS A 79 5.06 7.34 -10.80
C HIS A 79 4.07 8.30 -10.12
N LEU A 80 3.17 7.79 -9.26
CA LEU A 80 2.20 8.62 -8.55
C LEU A 80 2.87 9.72 -7.72
N ILE A 81 3.99 9.40 -7.06
CA ILE A 81 4.77 10.37 -6.29
C ILE A 81 5.42 11.41 -7.21
N ARG A 82 6.07 10.96 -8.29
CA ARG A 82 6.79 11.83 -9.22
C ARG A 82 5.87 12.83 -9.91
N GLU A 83 4.69 12.39 -10.33
CA GLU A 83 3.71 13.20 -11.06
C GLU A 83 2.73 13.92 -10.12
N ASP A 84 2.93 13.84 -8.78
CA ASP A 84 2.06 14.43 -7.76
C ASP A 84 0.57 14.11 -7.99
N MET A 85 0.29 12.86 -8.34
CA MET A 85 -1.08 12.39 -8.61
C MET A 85 -1.86 12.28 -7.30
N GLN A 86 -2.54 13.34 -6.96
CA GLN A 86 -3.26 13.48 -5.70
C GLN A 86 -4.43 12.50 -5.60
N GLY A 87 -4.53 11.83 -4.46
CA GLY A 87 -5.62 10.90 -4.15
C GLY A 87 -5.47 9.51 -4.73
N GLY A 88 -4.52 9.28 -5.64
CA GLY A 88 -4.19 7.94 -6.12
C GLY A 88 -3.40 7.17 -5.06
N VAL A 89 -3.68 5.87 -4.95
CA VAL A 89 -2.97 4.97 -4.03
C VAL A 89 -2.50 3.72 -4.77
N CYS A 90 -1.26 3.32 -4.48
CA CYS A 90 -0.69 2.08 -4.98
C CYS A 90 0.38 1.61 -4.00
N GLY A 91 0.17 0.48 -3.35
CA GLY A 91 1.09 -0.07 -2.37
C GLY A 91 0.88 -1.54 -2.12
N TYR A 92 1.34 -2.02 -0.97
CA TYR A 92 1.23 -3.43 -0.62
C TYR A 92 -0.21 -3.96 -0.62
N ARG A 93 -1.19 -3.15 -0.18
CA ARG A 93 -2.59 -3.57 -0.14
C ARG A 93 -3.15 -3.82 -1.54
N GLU A 94 -2.79 -2.98 -2.50
CA GLU A 94 -3.19 -3.13 -3.90
C GLU A 94 -2.49 -4.35 -4.52
N PHE A 95 -1.23 -4.61 -4.20
CA PHE A 95 -0.52 -5.81 -4.59
C PHE A 95 -1.19 -7.09 -4.07
N GLU A 96 -1.53 -7.14 -2.78
CA GLU A 96 -2.23 -8.28 -2.17
C GLU A 96 -3.61 -8.50 -2.81
N ASN A 97 -4.38 -7.42 -3.02
CA ASN A 97 -5.69 -7.51 -3.69
C ASN A 97 -5.58 -8.01 -5.13
N TRP A 98 -4.52 -7.61 -5.84
CA TRP A 98 -4.26 -8.10 -7.19
C TRP A 98 -4.03 -9.60 -7.22
N ILE A 99 -3.24 -10.13 -6.28
CA ILE A 99 -2.99 -11.57 -6.15
C ILE A 99 -4.32 -12.31 -5.92
N TRP A 100 -5.14 -11.85 -4.95
CA TRP A 100 -6.43 -12.45 -4.67
C TRP A 100 -7.36 -12.45 -5.89
N SER A 101 -7.45 -11.33 -6.60
CA SER A 101 -8.26 -11.21 -7.80
C SER A 101 -7.76 -12.12 -8.92
N TYR A 102 -6.45 -12.22 -9.11
CA TYR A 102 -5.85 -13.13 -10.06
C TYR A 102 -6.13 -14.62 -9.74
N MET A 103 -6.02 -15.00 -8.48
CA MET A 103 -6.32 -16.36 -8.04
C MET A 103 -7.76 -16.79 -8.36
N VAL A 104 -8.68 -15.85 -8.40
CA VAL A 104 -10.09 -16.09 -8.72
C VAL A 104 -10.34 -16.06 -10.23
N SER A 105 -9.83 -15.07 -10.93
CA SER A 105 -10.13 -14.82 -12.35
C SER A 105 -9.24 -15.60 -13.32
N GLY A 106 -8.02 -15.92 -12.91
CA GLY A 106 -6.97 -16.46 -13.79
C GLY A 106 -6.45 -15.47 -14.83
N ASN A 107 -6.89 -14.20 -14.79
CA ASN A 107 -6.51 -13.15 -15.75
C ASN A 107 -5.75 -12.01 -15.04
N VAL A 108 -4.43 -11.99 -15.22
CA VAL A 108 -3.54 -11.05 -14.55
C VAL A 108 -3.76 -9.60 -15.00
N VAL A 109 -4.06 -9.38 -16.27
CA VAL A 109 -4.26 -8.03 -16.84
C VAL A 109 -5.61 -7.45 -16.43
N GLU A 110 -6.67 -8.26 -16.42
CA GLU A 110 -7.97 -7.84 -15.91
C GLU A 110 -7.92 -7.52 -14.42
N SER A 111 -7.29 -8.41 -13.65
CA SER A 111 -7.16 -8.25 -12.19
C SER A 111 -6.41 -6.98 -11.79
N VAL A 112 -5.35 -6.58 -12.51
CA VAL A 112 -4.63 -5.34 -12.20
C VAL A 112 -5.45 -4.10 -12.47
N ARG A 113 -6.28 -4.13 -13.51
CA ARG A 113 -7.18 -3.02 -13.84
C ARG A 113 -8.12 -2.72 -12.67
N ASP A 114 -8.72 -3.75 -12.11
CA ASP A 114 -9.75 -3.62 -11.08
C ASP A 114 -9.19 -3.37 -9.68
N THR A 115 -7.97 -3.83 -9.39
CA THR A 115 -7.40 -3.79 -8.04
C THR A 115 -6.32 -2.73 -7.84
N VAL A 116 -5.52 -2.45 -8.85
CA VAL A 116 -4.40 -1.51 -8.76
C VAL A 116 -4.73 -0.21 -9.51
N LEU A 117 -5.00 -0.31 -10.81
CA LEU A 117 -5.17 0.90 -11.64
C LEU A 117 -6.41 1.71 -11.27
N SER A 118 -7.49 1.05 -10.88
CA SER A 118 -8.73 1.71 -10.42
C SER A 118 -8.53 2.60 -9.19
N LYS A 119 -7.50 2.31 -8.39
CA LYS A 119 -7.15 3.08 -7.20
C LYS A 119 -5.97 4.03 -7.42
N ALA A 120 -5.11 3.72 -8.37
CA ALA A 120 -3.95 4.54 -8.70
C ALA A 120 -4.36 5.84 -9.41
N ALA A 121 -5.37 5.78 -10.28
CA ALA A 121 -5.80 6.94 -11.06
C ALA A 121 -7.32 6.99 -11.23
N PHE A 122 -7.89 8.20 -11.16
CA PHE A 122 -9.33 8.42 -11.31
C PHE A 122 -9.75 8.62 -12.78
N LEU A 123 -8.87 9.22 -13.59
CA LEU A 123 -9.13 9.44 -15.02
C LEU A 123 -8.81 8.17 -15.82
N GLU A 124 -9.63 7.89 -16.82
CA GLU A 124 -9.44 6.71 -17.67
C GLU A 124 -8.14 6.81 -18.50
N GLU A 125 -7.81 8.01 -18.94
CA GLU A 125 -6.60 8.29 -19.70
C GLU A 125 -5.34 7.95 -18.88
N ASP A 126 -5.30 8.36 -17.61
CA ASP A 126 -4.19 8.07 -16.70
C ASP A 126 -4.08 6.56 -16.44
N ARG A 127 -5.21 5.88 -16.22
CA ARG A 127 -5.22 4.41 -16.05
C ARG A 127 -4.69 3.69 -17.28
N LYS A 128 -5.04 4.17 -18.46
CA LYS A 128 -4.54 3.63 -19.72
C LYS A 128 -3.04 3.85 -19.86
N GLU A 129 -2.55 5.05 -19.55
CA GLU A 129 -1.12 5.34 -19.54
C GLU A 129 -0.34 4.43 -18.60
N LEU A 130 -0.84 4.25 -17.38
CA LEU A 130 -0.22 3.34 -16.39
C LEU A 130 -0.23 1.88 -16.87
N MET A 131 -1.33 1.45 -17.50
CA MET A 131 -1.44 0.11 -18.09
C MET A 131 -0.39 -0.08 -19.17
N ASP A 132 -0.35 0.80 -20.17
CA ASP A 132 0.52 0.68 -21.34
C ASP A 132 2.01 0.81 -20.96
N THR A 133 2.31 1.67 -19.97
CA THR A 133 3.70 1.95 -19.56
C THR A 133 4.27 0.90 -18.61
N TYR A 134 3.48 0.45 -17.63
CA TYR A 134 4.01 -0.36 -16.53
C TYR A 134 3.52 -1.80 -16.49
N VAL A 135 2.37 -2.12 -17.07
CA VAL A 135 1.79 -3.46 -16.99
C VAL A 135 2.05 -4.26 -18.25
N MET A 136 1.62 -3.73 -19.40
CA MET A 136 1.67 -4.46 -20.68
C MET A 136 3.08 -4.96 -21.05
N PRO A 137 4.17 -4.20 -20.82
CA PRO A 137 5.52 -4.69 -21.14
C PRO A 137 5.94 -5.98 -20.42
N TYR A 138 5.27 -6.33 -19.32
CA TYR A 138 5.56 -7.57 -18.58
C TYR A 138 4.73 -8.77 -19.04
N PHE A 139 3.59 -8.53 -19.70
CA PHE A 139 2.61 -9.55 -20.03
C PHE A 139 2.28 -9.65 -21.52
N GLU A 140 2.67 -8.69 -22.34
CA GLU A 140 2.65 -8.85 -23.78
C GLU A 140 3.76 -9.83 -24.18
N VAL A 141 3.37 -10.99 -24.70
CA VAL A 141 4.28 -11.90 -25.38
C VAL A 141 4.61 -11.28 -26.72
N ALA A 142 5.87 -10.96 -26.91
CA ALA A 142 6.36 -10.54 -28.20
C ALA A 142 6.18 -11.65 -29.25
#